data_5ab452448cb3233183025ea2ee8dccdf
#
_entry.id   5ab452448cb3233183025ea2ee8dccdf
#
_cell.length_a   1.000
_cell.length_b   1.000
_cell.length_c   1.000
_cell.angle_alpha   90.00
_cell.angle_beta   90.00
_cell.angle_gamma   90.00
#
_symmetry.space_group_name_H-M   'P 1'
#
loop_
_entity.id
_entity.type
_entity.pdbx_description
1 polymer ?
#
loop_
_entity_poly.entity_id
_entity_poly.type
_entity_poly.pdbx_seq_one_letter_code
_entity_poly.pdbx_strand_id
1 'polypeptide(L)'
;MLKVRSGSIRYDGEDLTGLTQVELLQRGISYVPQGRNIFPRMTVRANLELGGVSLRDLSLTRQRVHDIAFELFPVLRTKADTQAGHLSGGEQKMLELGRAMLLEPRLILVDEPSVGLSPILVRQVFALLRDLRDRGVTVLMVEQNAKRALETSDHGMVLQQGRLALAGTAAEVLGHPEIGHLFLGGAMRVAAG
;
A
#
# COMPACT_ATOMS: atom_id res chain seq x y z
N MET A 1 10.45 7.68 -11.16
CA MET A 1 10.45 6.21 -11.30
C MET A 1 11.83 5.76 -11.75
N LEU A 2 12.38 4.73 -11.14
CA LEU A 2 13.66 4.15 -11.58
C LEU A 2 13.43 3.37 -12.88
N LYS A 3 14.39 3.47 -13.82
CA LYS A 3 14.34 2.66 -15.05
C LYS A 3 14.82 1.25 -14.75
N VAL A 4 14.07 0.24 -15.21
CA VAL A 4 14.51 -1.16 -15.20
C VAL A 4 15.73 -1.27 -16.11
N ARG A 5 16.86 -1.79 -15.59
CA ARG A 5 18.10 -1.94 -16.36
C ARG A 5 18.14 -3.25 -17.14
N SER A 6 17.56 -4.30 -16.58
CA SER A 6 17.47 -5.65 -17.18
C SER A 6 16.35 -6.45 -16.55
N GLY A 7 15.91 -7.50 -17.23
CA GLY A 7 14.77 -8.32 -16.79
C GLY A 7 13.43 -7.73 -17.19
N SER A 8 12.34 -8.35 -16.72
CA SER A 8 10.98 -7.93 -16.98
C SER A 8 10.15 -7.97 -15.70
N ILE A 9 9.12 -7.13 -15.63
CA ILE A 9 8.09 -7.12 -14.58
C ILE A 9 6.79 -7.56 -15.24
N ARG A 10 6.19 -8.64 -14.75
CA ARG A 10 4.94 -9.17 -15.29
C ARG A 10 3.83 -9.18 -14.26
N TYR A 11 2.64 -8.86 -14.70
CA TYR A 11 1.42 -8.93 -13.92
C TYR A 11 0.30 -9.50 -14.78
N ASP A 12 -0.34 -10.55 -14.32
CA ASP A 12 -1.46 -11.20 -15.02
C ASP A 12 -1.12 -11.57 -16.48
N GLY A 13 0.14 -12.00 -16.70
CA GLY A 13 0.65 -12.37 -18.03
C GLY A 13 1.16 -11.20 -18.89
N GLU A 14 0.82 -9.95 -18.57
CA GLU A 14 1.26 -8.76 -19.29
C GLU A 14 2.63 -8.27 -18.81
N ASP A 15 3.44 -7.75 -19.73
CA ASP A 15 4.70 -7.10 -19.41
C ASP A 15 4.44 -5.63 -19.02
N LEU A 16 4.82 -5.29 -17.79
CA LEU A 16 4.71 -3.95 -17.23
C LEU A 16 5.99 -3.12 -17.36
N THR A 17 7.04 -3.70 -17.94
CA THR A 17 8.38 -3.09 -17.98
C THR A 17 8.35 -1.77 -18.74
N GLY A 18 8.70 -0.69 -18.06
CA GLY A 18 8.78 0.65 -18.66
C GLY A 18 7.44 1.38 -18.80
N LEU A 19 6.34 0.80 -18.33
CA LEU A 19 5.06 1.50 -18.32
C LEU A 19 5.08 2.71 -17.38
N THR A 20 4.33 3.72 -17.75
CA THR A 20 4.10 4.91 -16.93
C THR A 20 3.14 4.61 -15.79
N GLN A 21 3.11 5.47 -14.78
CA GLN A 21 2.16 5.35 -13.67
C GLN A 21 0.69 5.37 -14.14
N VAL A 22 0.37 6.17 -15.17
CA VAL A 22 -0.98 6.23 -15.73
C VAL A 22 -1.37 4.90 -16.38
N GLU A 23 -0.46 4.30 -17.14
CA GLU A 23 -0.69 2.99 -17.76
C GLU A 23 -0.84 1.88 -16.73
N LEU A 24 -0.11 1.94 -15.60
CA LEU A 24 -0.29 1.01 -14.49
C LEU A 24 -1.66 1.18 -13.81
N LEU A 25 -2.09 2.42 -13.57
CA LEU A 25 -3.44 2.70 -13.04
C LEU A 25 -4.54 2.14 -13.94
N GLN A 26 -4.41 2.28 -15.27
CA GLN A 26 -5.37 1.74 -16.24
C GLN A 26 -5.44 0.21 -16.22
N ARG A 27 -4.40 -0.47 -15.72
CA ARG A 27 -4.36 -1.93 -15.52
C ARG A 27 -4.82 -2.37 -14.12
N GLY A 28 -5.37 -1.46 -13.36
CA GLY A 28 -5.85 -1.73 -12.01
C GLY A 28 -4.72 -1.88 -10.98
N ILE A 29 -3.59 -1.21 -11.18
CA ILE A 29 -2.48 -1.18 -10.24
C ILE A 29 -2.36 0.21 -9.64
N SER A 30 -2.65 0.34 -8.34
CA SER A 30 -2.50 1.58 -7.59
C SER A 30 -1.24 1.54 -6.72
N TYR A 31 -0.70 2.72 -6.39
CA TYR A 31 0.49 2.86 -5.55
C TYR A 31 0.29 3.90 -4.44
N VAL A 32 0.56 3.48 -3.22
CA VAL A 32 0.63 4.35 -2.03
C VAL A 32 2.08 4.45 -1.60
N PRO A 33 2.75 5.57 -1.91
CA PRO A 33 4.16 5.75 -1.59
C PRO A 33 4.38 5.97 -0.10
N GLN A 34 5.65 5.83 0.33
CA GLN A 34 6.10 6.15 1.67
C GLN A 34 5.83 7.62 2.02
N GLY A 35 5.55 7.89 3.29
CA GLY A 35 5.38 9.23 3.83
C GLY A 35 3.93 9.74 3.75
N ARG A 36 3.80 11.06 3.78
CA ARG A 36 2.49 11.73 3.75
C ARG A 36 2.20 12.28 2.37
N ASN A 37 1.28 11.65 1.67
CA ASN A 37 0.92 12.01 0.29
C ASN A 37 -0.48 12.63 0.22
N ILE A 38 -0.79 13.52 1.14
CA ILE A 38 -2.04 14.28 1.18
C ILE A 38 -1.77 15.76 0.86
N PHE A 39 -2.82 16.46 0.46
CA PHE A 39 -2.81 17.91 0.31
C PHE A 39 -3.37 18.54 1.59
N PRO A 40 -2.52 18.98 2.53
CA PRO A 40 -2.94 19.30 3.91
C PRO A 40 -3.89 20.50 4.00
N ARG A 41 -3.83 21.43 3.05
CA ARG A 41 -4.71 22.61 2.99
C ARG A 41 -6.04 22.36 2.29
N MET A 42 -6.20 21.22 1.65
CA MET A 42 -7.46 20.81 1.02
C MET A 42 -8.29 20.02 2.02
N THR A 43 -9.60 20.02 1.83
CA THR A 43 -10.51 19.18 2.63
C THR A 43 -10.27 17.69 2.31
N VAL A 44 -10.75 16.81 3.20
CA VAL A 44 -10.73 15.35 2.98
C VAL A 44 -11.43 15.02 1.67
N ARG A 45 -12.63 15.58 1.44
CA ARG A 45 -13.40 15.39 0.20
C ARG A 45 -12.59 15.79 -1.04
N ALA A 46 -12.00 16.98 -1.04
CA ALA A 46 -11.22 17.47 -2.16
C ALA A 46 -9.95 16.63 -2.41
N ASN A 47 -9.32 16.11 -1.35
CA ASN A 47 -8.21 15.14 -1.48
C ASN A 47 -8.67 13.85 -2.15
N LEU A 48 -9.82 13.31 -1.79
CA LEU A 48 -10.39 12.11 -2.41
C LEU A 48 -10.73 12.38 -3.88
N GLU A 49 -11.43 13.46 -4.19
CA GLU A 49 -11.80 13.83 -5.56
C GLU A 49 -10.56 13.92 -6.48
N LEU A 50 -9.43 14.40 -5.98
CA LEU A 50 -8.17 14.38 -6.74
C LEU A 50 -7.69 12.96 -7.11
N GLY A 51 -7.98 11.95 -6.27
CA GLY A 51 -7.68 10.55 -6.59
C GLY A 51 -8.44 10.05 -7.83
N GLY A 52 -9.62 10.59 -8.08
CA GLY A 52 -10.45 10.24 -9.22
C GLY A 52 -10.23 11.07 -10.49
N VAL A 53 -9.28 12.01 -10.50
CA VAL A 53 -9.03 12.89 -11.69
C VAL A 53 -8.77 12.10 -12.97
N SER A 54 -8.15 10.92 -12.87
CA SER A 54 -7.92 10.04 -14.03
C SER A 54 -9.20 9.49 -14.67
N LEU A 55 -10.34 9.52 -13.96
CA LEU A 55 -11.65 9.11 -14.49
C LEU A 55 -12.22 10.13 -15.50
N ARG A 56 -11.72 11.37 -15.51
CA ARG A 56 -12.18 12.49 -16.36
C ARG A 56 -13.66 12.82 -16.25
N ASP A 57 -14.34 12.29 -15.24
CA ASP A 57 -15.75 12.52 -14.92
C ASP A 57 -15.89 12.88 -13.44
N LEU A 58 -16.25 14.14 -13.16
CA LEU A 58 -16.40 14.64 -11.80
C LEU A 58 -17.63 14.05 -11.08
N SER A 59 -18.70 13.73 -11.83
CA SER A 59 -19.90 13.13 -11.20
C SER A 59 -19.60 11.71 -10.77
N LEU A 60 -18.97 10.92 -11.62
CA LEU A 60 -18.50 9.57 -11.30
C LEU A 60 -17.46 9.59 -10.16
N THR A 61 -16.54 10.57 -10.18
CA THR A 61 -15.56 10.73 -9.10
C THR A 61 -16.24 10.98 -7.75
N ARG A 62 -17.22 11.87 -7.69
CA ARG A 62 -17.98 12.16 -6.45
C ARG A 62 -18.78 10.96 -5.97
N GLN A 63 -19.42 10.24 -6.88
CA GLN A 63 -20.11 9.00 -6.57
C GLN A 63 -19.16 7.98 -5.97
N ARG A 64 -18.00 7.72 -6.59
CA ARG A 64 -16.98 6.79 -6.07
C ARG A 64 -16.38 7.23 -4.72
N VAL A 65 -16.20 8.53 -4.48
CA VAL A 65 -15.81 9.04 -3.16
C VAL A 65 -16.82 8.61 -2.11
N HIS A 66 -18.11 8.73 -2.42
CA HIS A 66 -19.17 8.35 -1.50
C HIS A 66 -19.25 6.83 -1.32
N ASP A 67 -19.31 6.07 -2.42
CA ASP A 67 -19.64 4.65 -2.40
C ASP A 67 -18.43 3.76 -2.07
N ILE A 68 -17.20 4.25 -2.26
CA ILE A 68 -15.98 3.50 -1.99
C ILE A 68 -15.26 4.06 -0.78
N ALA A 69 -14.75 5.30 -0.87
CA ALA A 69 -13.86 5.83 0.17
C ALA A 69 -14.58 6.04 1.51
N PHE A 70 -15.81 6.54 1.50
CA PHE A 70 -16.55 6.76 2.73
C PHE A 70 -17.20 5.50 3.31
N GLU A 71 -17.43 4.46 2.51
CA GLU A 71 -17.82 3.16 3.02
C GLU A 71 -16.64 2.41 3.66
N LEU A 72 -15.49 2.41 2.99
CA LEU A 72 -14.27 1.81 3.55
C LEU A 72 -13.80 2.54 4.82
N PHE A 73 -13.95 3.85 4.86
CA PHE A 73 -13.45 4.72 5.93
C PHE A 73 -14.52 5.69 6.43
N PRO A 74 -15.50 5.22 7.24
CA PRO A 74 -16.60 6.08 7.72
C PRO A 74 -16.14 7.34 8.47
N VAL A 75 -14.97 7.28 9.14
CA VAL A 75 -14.37 8.45 9.81
C VAL A 75 -14.04 9.58 8.82
N LEU A 76 -13.69 9.26 7.57
CA LEU A 76 -13.45 10.28 6.55
C LEU A 76 -14.74 10.97 6.12
N ARG A 77 -15.87 10.27 6.14
CA ARG A 77 -17.18 10.86 5.86
C ARG A 77 -17.52 11.93 6.90
N THR A 78 -17.34 11.64 8.19
CA THR A 78 -17.65 12.60 9.27
C THR A 78 -16.72 13.82 9.25
N LYS A 79 -15.54 13.71 8.62
CA LYS A 79 -14.54 14.77 8.49
C LYS A 79 -14.38 15.27 7.05
N ALA A 80 -15.38 15.01 6.19
CA ALA A 80 -15.28 15.29 4.76
C ALA A 80 -14.88 16.73 4.42
N ASP A 81 -15.37 17.68 5.19
CA ASP A 81 -15.12 19.11 4.99
C ASP A 81 -14.00 19.68 5.89
N THR A 82 -13.34 18.82 6.69
CA THR A 82 -12.17 19.17 7.49
C THR A 82 -10.93 19.22 6.60
N GLN A 83 -10.02 20.15 6.85
CA GLN A 83 -8.71 20.16 6.17
C GLN A 83 -7.91 18.91 6.54
N ALA A 84 -7.34 18.24 5.53
CA ALA A 84 -6.63 16.98 5.71
C ALA A 84 -5.41 17.10 6.63
N GLY A 85 -4.83 18.29 6.76
CA GLY A 85 -3.74 18.56 7.69
C GLY A 85 -4.12 18.44 9.18
N HIS A 86 -5.40 18.53 9.51
CA HIS A 86 -5.92 18.39 10.87
C HIS A 86 -6.28 16.94 11.25
N LEU A 87 -6.16 16.01 10.30
CA LEU A 87 -6.36 14.59 10.57
C LEU A 87 -5.21 14.01 11.40
N SER A 88 -5.52 13.02 12.22
CA SER A 88 -4.49 12.18 12.85
C SER A 88 -3.69 11.40 11.78
N GLY A 89 -2.48 10.94 12.13
CA GLY A 89 -1.65 10.18 11.18
C GLY A 89 -2.35 8.95 10.59
N GLY A 90 -3.15 8.24 11.40
CA GLY A 90 -3.94 7.10 10.92
C GLY A 90 -5.07 7.52 9.96
N GLU A 91 -5.78 8.61 10.26
CA GLU A 91 -6.80 9.14 9.36
C GLU A 91 -6.20 9.66 8.05
N GLN A 92 -4.99 10.24 8.11
CA GLN A 92 -4.25 10.62 6.90
C GLN A 92 -3.90 9.39 6.05
N LYS A 93 -3.49 8.29 6.68
CA LYS A 93 -3.22 7.03 5.98
C LYS A 93 -4.49 6.42 5.38
N MET A 94 -5.63 6.48 6.09
CA MET A 94 -6.93 6.11 5.55
C MET A 94 -7.31 6.95 4.33
N LEU A 95 -7.01 8.25 4.36
CA LEU A 95 -7.25 9.16 3.23
C LEU A 95 -6.39 8.77 2.00
N GLU A 96 -5.12 8.43 2.20
CA GLU A 96 -4.23 7.96 1.14
C GLU A 96 -4.75 6.65 0.52
N LEU A 97 -5.11 5.68 1.35
CA LEU A 97 -5.69 4.41 0.90
C LEU A 97 -7.04 4.63 0.20
N GLY A 98 -7.90 5.49 0.74
CA GLY A 98 -9.18 5.84 0.13
C GLY A 98 -9.01 6.41 -1.29
N ARG A 99 -8.01 7.29 -1.49
CA ARG A 99 -7.66 7.80 -2.83
C ARG A 99 -7.22 6.69 -3.78
N ALA A 100 -6.38 5.77 -3.31
CA ALA A 100 -5.90 4.66 -4.11
C ALA A 100 -7.03 3.70 -4.51
N MET A 101 -8.04 3.55 -3.65
CA MET A 101 -9.18 2.65 -3.88
C MET A 101 -10.24 3.21 -4.84
N LEU A 102 -10.27 4.53 -5.09
CA LEU A 102 -11.28 5.13 -6.01
C LEU A 102 -11.23 4.58 -7.45
N LEU A 103 -10.09 4.03 -7.84
CA LEU A 103 -9.92 3.41 -9.17
C LEU A 103 -10.24 1.91 -9.16
N GLU A 104 -10.73 1.38 -8.04
CA GLU A 104 -11.04 -0.05 -7.86
C GLU A 104 -9.89 -0.95 -8.31
N PRO A 105 -8.69 -0.78 -7.73
CA PRO A 105 -7.52 -1.53 -8.17
C PRO A 105 -7.65 -3.01 -7.85
N ARG A 106 -7.10 -3.86 -8.71
CA ARG A 106 -6.90 -5.29 -8.44
C ARG A 106 -5.63 -5.56 -7.63
N LEU A 107 -4.64 -4.67 -7.76
CA LEU A 107 -3.37 -4.70 -7.03
C LEU A 107 -3.08 -3.31 -6.44
N ILE A 108 -2.79 -3.27 -5.14
CA ILE A 108 -2.29 -2.06 -4.48
C ILE A 108 -0.86 -2.31 -3.99
N LEU A 109 0.04 -1.42 -4.39
CA LEU A 109 1.42 -1.39 -3.92
C LEU A 109 1.49 -0.40 -2.76
N VAL A 110 2.02 -0.81 -1.61
CA VAL A 110 2.07 0.03 -0.40
C VAL A 110 3.49 0.05 0.14
N ASP A 111 4.07 1.23 0.23
CA ASP A 111 5.45 1.41 0.66
C ASP A 111 5.49 1.95 2.10
N GLU A 112 6.06 1.15 3.00
CA GLU A 112 6.25 1.42 4.43
C GLU A 112 5.02 2.05 5.11
N PRO A 113 3.84 1.39 5.09
CA PRO A 113 2.59 1.97 5.60
C PRO A 113 2.61 2.30 7.09
N SER A 114 3.52 1.70 7.87
CA SER A 114 3.58 1.87 9.32
C SER A 114 4.54 2.97 9.80
N VAL A 115 5.38 3.50 8.92
CA VAL A 115 6.42 4.47 9.28
C VAL A 115 5.84 5.75 9.88
N GLY A 116 6.37 6.13 11.04
CA GLY A 116 5.97 7.37 11.74
C GLY A 116 4.61 7.31 12.42
N LEU A 117 3.98 6.13 12.53
CA LEU A 117 2.72 5.92 13.20
C LEU A 117 2.91 5.38 14.63
N SER A 118 1.98 5.74 15.53
CA SER A 118 1.92 5.13 16.86
C SER A 118 1.53 3.64 16.77
N PRO A 119 1.86 2.80 17.77
CA PRO A 119 1.54 1.37 17.76
C PRO A 119 0.03 1.06 17.56
N ILE A 120 -0.84 1.95 18.02
CA ILE A 120 -2.29 1.82 17.84
C ILE A 120 -2.65 2.02 16.36
N LEU A 121 -2.11 3.08 15.75
CA LEU A 121 -2.36 3.40 14.33
C LEU A 121 -1.76 2.34 13.40
N VAL A 122 -0.58 1.80 13.74
CA VAL A 122 0.02 0.67 13.02
C VAL A 122 -0.95 -0.50 12.95
N ARG A 123 -1.52 -0.91 14.10
CA ARG A 123 -2.52 -2.00 14.11
C ARG A 123 -3.73 -1.71 13.23
N GLN A 124 -4.22 -0.47 13.25
CA GLN A 124 -5.36 -0.07 12.43
C GLN A 124 -5.04 -0.14 10.93
N VAL A 125 -3.86 0.34 10.51
CA VAL A 125 -3.44 0.30 9.10
C VAL A 125 -3.30 -1.14 8.62
N PHE A 126 -2.68 -2.03 9.39
CA PHE A 126 -2.56 -3.44 9.00
C PHE A 126 -3.91 -4.17 8.98
N ALA A 127 -4.83 -3.84 9.91
CA ALA A 127 -6.20 -4.35 9.86
C ALA A 127 -6.90 -3.92 8.56
N LEU A 128 -6.76 -2.65 8.18
CA LEU A 128 -7.27 -2.11 6.91
C LEU A 128 -6.73 -2.84 5.68
N LEU A 129 -5.42 -3.10 5.63
CA LEU A 129 -4.82 -3.83 4.51
C LEU A 129 -5.37 -5.27 4.43
N ARG A 130 -5.62 -5.92 5.57
CA ARG A 130 -6.32 -7.21 5.59
C ARG A 130 -7.75 -7.11 5.05
N ASP A 131 -8.50 -6.10 5.49
CA ASP A 131 -9.87 -5.90 5.02
C ASP A 131 -9.92 -5.70 3.50
N LEU A 132 -8.95 -4.98 2.91
CA LEU A 132 -8.83 -4.83 1.47
C LEU A 132 -8.55 -6.17 0.77
N ARG A 133 -7.63 -6.99 1.33
CA ARG A 133 -7.36 -8.34 0.84
C ARG A 133 -8.62 -9.22 0.88
N ASP A 134 -9.34 -9.20 1.98
CA ASP A 134 -10.55 -10.00 2.18
C ASP A 134 -11.69 -9.58 1.22
N ARG A 135 -11.64 -8.34 0.71
CA ARG A 135 -12.49 -7.84 -0.37
C ARG A 135 -11.97 -8.18 -1.79
N GLY A 136 -10.90 -8.95 -1.91
CA GLY A 136 -10.35 -9.44 -3.18
C GLY A 136 -9.29 -8.52 -3.81
N VAL A 137 -8.81 -7.50 -3.10
CA VAL A 137 -7.69 -6.66 -3.56
C VAL A 137 -6.37 -7.33 -3.20
N THR A 138 -5.52 -7.58 -4.19
CA THR A 138 -4.14 -8.02 -3.91
C THR A 138 -3.33 -6.87 -3.30
N VAL A 139 -2.67 -7.13 -2.17
CA VAL A 139 -1.81 -6.14 -1.51
C VAL A 139 -0.37 -6.60 -1.58
N LEU A 140 0.49 -5.83 -2.23
CA LEU A 140 1.95 -5.98 -2.17
C LEU A 140 2.53 -4.83 -1.36
N MET A 141 3.07 -5.14 -0.17
CA MET A 141 3.67 -4.11 0.68
C MET A 141 5.17 -4.34 0.87
N VAL A 142 5.90 -3.24 0.99
CA VAL A 142 7.25 -3.21 1.52
C VAL A 142 7.18 -2.63 2.93
N GLU A 143 7.80 -3.29 3.89
CA GLU A 143 7.74 -2.88 5.30
C GLU A 143 9.06 -3.14 6.01
N GLN A 144 9.46 -2.18 6.85
CA GLN A 144 10.61 -2.31 7.73
C GLN A 144 10.26 -3.16 8.98
N ASN A 145 9.03 -3.06 9.46
CA ASN A 145 8.52 -3.90 10.56
C ASN A 145 8.13 -5.29 10.03
N ALA A 146 9.14 -6.07 9.63
CA ALA A 146 8.98 -7.34 8.96
C ALA A 146 8.11 -8.34 9.74
N LYS A 147 8.24 -8.39 11.08
CA LYS A 147 7.41 -9.27 11.92
C LYS A 147 5.92 -8.94 11.73
N ARG A 148 5.55 -7.67 11.85
CA ARG A 148 4.17 -7.23 11.73
C ARG A 148 3.63 -7.42 10.31
N ALA A 149 4.46 -7.16 9.30
CA ALA A 149 4.11 -7.40 7.91
C ALA A 149 3.81 -8.89 7.67
N LEU A 150 4.69 -9.79 8.09
CA LEU A 150 4.51 -11.24 7.93
C LEU A 150 3.30 -11.78 8.72
N GLU A 151 3.05 -11.30 9.94
CA GLU A 151 1.85 -11.67 10.73
C GLU A 151 0.53 -11.28 10.02
N THR A 152 0.60 -10.42 9.02
CA THR A 152 -0.58 -9.87 8.31
C THR A 152 -0.70 -10.42 6.89
N SER A 153 0.38 -10.96 6.33
CA SER A 153 0.49 -11.40 4.94
C SER A 153 0.26 -12.91 4.79
N ASP A 154 -0.09 -13.33 3.58
CA ASP A 154 -0.18 -14.74 3.20
C ASP A 154 1.20 -15.29 2.77
N HIS A 155 2.01 -14.44 2.12
CA HIS A 155 3.35 -14.76 1.65
C HIS A 155 4.33 -13.67 2.04
N GLY A 156 5.61 -14.04 2.14
CA GLY A 156 6.70 -13.12 2.42
C GLY A 156 7.90 -13.33 1.51
N MET A 157 8.58 -12.23 1.21
CA MET A 157 9.86 -12.23 0.51
C MET A 157 10.84 -11.33 1.26
N VAL A 158 12.05 -11.84 1.49
CA VAL A 158 13.13 -11.09 2.12
C VAL A 158 14.18 -10.76 1.08
N LEU A 159 14.41 -9.47 0.88
CA LEU A 159 15.45 -8.96 0.01
C LEU A 159 16.65 -8.49 0.84
N GLN A 160 17.83 -8.92 0.48
CA GLN A 160 19.09 -8.49 1.09
C GLN A 160 20.07 -8.08 -0.01
N GLN A 161 20.58 -6.86 0.09
CA GLN A 161 21.53 -6.30 -0.89
C GLN A 161 21.04 -6.43 -2.35
N GLY A 162 19.73 -6.25 -2.57
CA GLY A 162 19.12 -6.34 -3.90
C GLY A 162 18.91 -7.77 -4.42
N ARG A 163 19.15 -8.81 -3.59
CA ARG A 163 18.94 -10.21 -3.95
C ARG A 163 17.82 -10.82 -3.08
N LEU A 164 17.08 -11.75 -3.66
CA LEU A 164 16.13 -12.56 -2.92
C LEU A 164 16.87 -13.53 -2.01
N ALA A 165 16.74 -13.34 -0.70
CA ALA A 165 17.37 -14.19 0.31
C ALA A 165 16.43 -15.31 0.78
N LEU A 166 15.14 -15.03 0.91
CA LEU A 166 14.13 -15.99 1.36
C LEU A 166 12.77 -15.65 0.75
N ALA A 167 11.99 -16.66 0.38
CA ALA A 167 10.59 -16.51 -0.03
C ALA A 167 9.78 -17.75 0.38
N GLY A 168 8.51 -17.56 0.71
CA GLY A 168 7.60 -18.63 1.09
C GLY A 168 6.29 -18.10 1.64
N THR A 169 5.49 -18.96 2.25
CA THR A 169 4.35 -18.52 3.06
C THR A 169 4.85 -17.63 4.20
N ALA A 170 4.02 -16.71 4.66
CA ALA A 170 4.41 -15.83 5.76
C ALA A 170 4.81 -16.62 7.03
N ALA A 171 4.17 -17.76 7.29
CA ALA A 171 4.49 -18.64 8.41
C ALA A 171 5.88 -19.29 8.26
N GLU A 172 6.23 -19.78 7.06
CA GLU A 172 7.55 -20.35 6.77
C GLU A 172 8.64 -19.30 6.92
N VAL A 173 8.43 -18.10 6.35
CA VAL A 173 9.39 -17.00 6.45
C VAL A 173 9.56 -16.57 7.91
N LEU A 174 8.46 -16.42 8.66
CA LEU A 174 8.50 -16.00 10.07
C LEU A 174 9.17 -17.06 10.97
N GLY A 175 8.98 -18.34 10.66
CA GLY A 175 9.58 -19.47 11.37
C GLY A 175 11.04 -19.78 11.01
N HIS A 176 11.60 -19.09 9.98
CA HIS A 176 12.96 -19.38 9.52
C HIS A 176 14.00 -19.01 10.59
N PRO A 177 14.98 -19.89 10.91
CA PRO A 177 15.93 -19.67 12.00
C PRO A 177 16.73 -18.36 11.90
N GLU A 178 17.06 -17.94 10.69
CA GLU A 178 17.83 -16.72 10.46
C GLU A 178 16.98 -15.43 10.48
N ILE A 179 15.67 -15.54 10.45
CA ILE A 179 14.79 -14.36 10.43
C ILE A 179 14.95 -13.53 11.72
N GLY A 180 15.22 -14.19 12.85
CA GLY A 180 15.49 -13.53 14.13
C GLY A 180 16.74 -12.62 14.07
N HIS A 181 17.77 -13.01 13.34
CA HIS A 181 18.98 -12.20 13.13
C HIS A 181 18.67 -10.97 12.28
N LEU A 182 17.80 -11.10 11.26
CA LEU A 182 17.38 -9.97 10.44
C LEU A 182 16.60 -8.92 11.24
N PHE A 183 15.73 -9.36 12.14
CA PHE A 183 14.99 -8.44 13.03
C PHE A 183 15.90 -7.67 13.99
N LEU A 184 17.06 -8.21 14.30
CA LEU A 184 18.07 -7.58 15.14
C LEU A 184 19.11 -6.77 14.34
N GLY A 185 18.92 -6.59 13.04
CA GLY A 185 19.85 -5.86 12.16
C GLY A 185 21.04 -6.70 11.67
N GLY A 186 21.00 -8.01 11.85
CA GLY A 186 21.98 -8.95 11.29
C GLY A 186 21.76 -9.22 9.80
N ALA A 187 22.75 -9.84 9.16
CA ALA A 187 22.66 -10.32 7.78
C ALA A 187 22.37 -11.82 7.75
N MET A 188 21.49 -12.27 6.83
CA MET A 188 21.34 -13.70 6.54
C MET A 188 22.63 -14.25 5.89
N ARG A 189 23.02 -15.47 6.25
CA ARG A 189 24.01 -16.22 5.47
C ARG A 189 23.33 -16.67 4.17
N VAL A 190 23.57 -15.93 3.08
CA VAL A 190 23.14 -16.39 1.76
C VAL A 190 23.97 -17.63 1.45
N ALA A 191 23.32 -18.79 1.32
CA ALA A 191 23.98 -19.98 0.83
C ALA A 191 24.54 -19.67 -0.57
N ALA A 192 25.87 -19.78 -0.71
CA ALA A 192 26.51 -19.67 -2.00
C ALA A 192 26.05 -20.87 -2.84
N GLY A 193 25.19 -20.62 -3.83
CA GLY A 193 24.78 -21.54 -4.87
C GLY A 193 25.48 -21.18 -6.17
#